data_0829d1abedfa71db997c452ec7665b39
#
_entry.id   0829d1abedfa71db997c452ec7665b39
#
_cell.length_a   1.000
_cell.length_b   1.000
_cell.length_c   1.000
_cell.angle_alpha   90.00
_cell.angle_beta   90.00
_cell.angle_gamma   90.00
#
_symmetry.space_group_name_H-M   'P 1'
#
loop_
_entity.id
_entity.type
_entity.pdbx_description
1 polymer ?
#
loop_
_entity_poly.entity_id
_entity_poly.type
_entity_poly.pdbx_seq_one_letter_code
_entity_poly.pdbx_strand_id
1 'polypeptide(L)'
;MESSCQTRALSGILVIVYKKQKKYKRVMEMLDRLELKAYGKINLGLDVVRKREDGYHEVRMIMQTVHLHDRIVMEKTKEPGIRTETNLPYVPDGEGNLGWRAAKLLMDEFGLSEGVDIKIRKCIPVAAGMAGGSTDAAAVLVGMNRLFGLGLGKKELMRRGVALGADIPYCILRGTALSEGIGEILTELPPAPQCHVVLAKPQISVSTKAVYEKLRVDALGPEAHPDIDGMAAAIRAGSLDGVTARLGNVLETVTIPDHPEIGAIKRIMLEHGAEESGREHV
;
A
#
# COMPACT_ATOMS: atom_id res chain seq x y z
N MET A 1 50.23 -2.08 35.11
CA MET A 1 49.39 -2.79 34.12
C MET A 1 47.88 -2.59 34.34
N GLU A 2 47.46 -2.10 35.49
CA GLU A 2 46.04 -1.90 35.83
C GLU A 2 45.42 -0.60 35.27
N SER A 3 46.23 0.44 34.98
CA SER A 3 45.71 1.67 34.42
C SER A 3 45.27 1.55 32.94
N SER A 4 45.76 0.53 32.23
CA SER A 4 45.40 0.31 30.82
C SER A 4 44.06 -0.39 30.62
N CYS A 5 43.57 -1.13 31.62
CA CYS A 5 42.30 -1.84 31.53
C CYS A 5 41.11 -0.92 31.83
N GLN A 6 41.24 0.00 32.80
CA GLN A 6 40.21 0.95 33.14
C GLN A 6 40.06 2.03 32.06
N THR A 7 41.17 2.49 31.46
CA THR A 7 41.15 3.43 30.34
C THR A 7 40.61 2.80 29.06
N ARG A 8 40.77 1.49 28.86
CA ARG A 8 40.17 0.76 27.73
C ARG A 8 38.66 0.61 27.87
N ALA A 9 38.13 0.37 29.05
CA ALA A 9 36.69 0.29 29.28
C ALA A 9 36.00 1.65 29.08
N LEU A 10 36.57 2.72 29.61
CA LEU A 10 36.06 4.09 29.38
C LEU A 10 36.21 4.54 27.92
N SER A 11 37.33 4.21 27.28
CA SER A 11 37.51 4.50 25.85
C SER A 11 36.58 3.67 24.98
N GLY A 12 36.24 2.44 25.39
CA GLY A 12 35.28 1.58 24.70
C GLY A 12 33.86 2.13 24.72
N ILE A 13 33.44 2.65 25.87
CA ILE A 13 32.11 3.29 26.01
C ILE A 13 32.07 4.63 25.24
N LEU A 14 33.14 5.41 25.36
CA LEU A 14 33.25 6.69 24.65
C LEU A 14 33.29 6.49 23.11
N VAL A 15 34.00 5.46 22.64
CA VAL A 15 34.07 5.11 21.22
C VAL A 15 32.70 4.60 20.70
N ILE A 16 31.94 3.85 21.52
CA ILE A 16 30.61 3.37 21.14
C ILE A 16 29.60 4.56 21.06
N VAL A 17 29.62 5.47 22.01
CA VAL A 17 28.80 6.68 22.01
C VAL A 17 29.21 7.61 20.86
N TYR A 18 30.48 7.78 20.61
CA TYR A 18 30.99 8.61 19.50
C TYR A 18 30.69 7.96 18.13
N LYS A 19 30.84 6.64 18.01
CA LYS A 19 30.39 5.91 16.78
C LYS A 19 28.87 6.00 16.58
N LYS A 20 28.06 5.91 17.66
CA LYS A 20 26.62 6.14 17.54
C LYS A 20 26.31 7.58 17.14
N GLN A 21 26.90 8.58 17.77
CA GLN A 21 26.69 9.97 17.39
C GLN A 21 27.18 10.27 15.97
N LYS A 22 28.37 9.77 15.55
CA LYS A 22 28.81 9.89 14.15
C LYS A 22 27.88 9.18 13.18
N LYS A 23 27.37 8.01 13.54
CA LYS A 23 26.42 7.29 12.68
C LYS A 23 25.07 8.01 12.59
N TYR A 24 24.57 8.56 13.70
CA TYR A 24 23.37 9.40 13.69
C TYR A 24 23.59 10.73 12.96
N LYS A 25 24.71 11.41 13.22
CA LYS A 25 25.04 12.65 12.51
C LYS A 25 25.26 12.42 11.02
N ARG A 26 25.93 11.31 10.63
CA ARG A 26 26.11 10.92 9.23
C ARG A 26 24.80 10.50 8.55
N VAL A 27 23.88 9.90 9.29
CA VAL A 27 22.53 9.56 8.81
C VAL A 27 21.70 10.83 8.68
N MET A 28 21.82 11.79 9.57
CA MET A 28 21.13 13.08 9.45
C MET A 28 21.72 13.98 8.35
N GLU A 29 23.04 14.00 8.18
CA GLU A 29 23.71 14.76 7.10
C GLU A 29 23.46 14.16 5.71
N MET A 30 23.01 12.88 5.61
CA MET A 30 22.72 12.21 4.33
C MET A 30 21.22 12.26 3.94
N LEU A 31 20.38 12.92 4.71
CA LEU A 31 18.93 12.89 4.51
C LEU A 31 18.36 14.14 3.83
N ASP A 32 19.16 14.86 3.04
CA ASP A 32 18.61 15.88 2.16
C ASP A 32 17.91 15.26 0.93
N ARG A 33 18.15 13.97 0.69
CA ARG A 33 17.56 13.21 -0.40
C ARG A 33 17.27 11.77 0.01
N LEU A 34 16.10 11.28 -0.37
CA LEU A 34 15.65 9.89 -0.19
C LEU A 34 15.15 9.29 -1.48
N GLU A 35 15.37 7.99 -1.62
CA GLU A 35 14.70 7.18 -2.63
C GLU A 35 13.90 6.08 -1.96
N LEU A 36 12.65 5.92 -2.38
CA LEU A 36 11.68 5.00 -1.80
C LEU A 36 10.99 4.19 -2.90
N LYS A 37 10.63 2.96 -2.58
CA LYS A 37 9.77 2.10 -3.39
C LYS A 37 8.36 2.13 -2.83
N ALA A 38 7.43 2.57 -3.65
CA ALA A 38 6.01 2.58 -3.36
C ALA A 38 5.37 1.33 -3.96
N TYR A 39 5.25 0.26 -3.17
CA TYR A 39 4.81 -1.05 -3.65
C TYR A 39 3.30 -1.10 -3.85
N GLY A 40 2.87 -1.65 -4.98
CA GLY A 40 1.46 -1.92 -5.23
C GLY A 40 0.90 -3.03 -4.34
N LYS A 41 -0.42 -3.13 -4.32
CA LYS A 41 -1.15 -4.22 -3.64
C LYS A 41 -2.11 -4.91 -4.60
N ILE A 42 -2.46 -6.11 -4.25
CA ILE A 42 -3.61 -6.84 -4.79
C ILE A 42 -4.52 -7.25 -3.63
N ASN A 43 -5.76 -7.59 -3.93
CA ASN A 43 -6.65 -8.29 -3.01
C ASN A 43 -6.64 -9.77 -3.39
N LEU A 44 -6.23 -10.64 -2.46
CA LEU A 44 -6.34 -12.08 -2.63
C LEU A 44 -7.80 -12.52 -2.49
N GLY A 45 -8.53 -11.91 -1.57
CA GLY A 45 -9.97 -12.03 -1.43
C GLY A 45 -10.56 -10.67 -1.10
N LEU A 46 -11.71 -10.34 -1.68
CA LEU A 46 -12.48 -9.14 -1.35
C LEU A 46 -13.95 -9.50 -1.24
N ASP A 47 -14.48 -9.32 -0.05
CA ASP A 47 -15.91 -9.42 0.24
C ASP A 47 -16.49 -8.07 0.65
N VAL A 48 -17.76 -7.86 0.32
CA VAL A 48 -18.56 -6.73 0.78
C VAL A 48 -19.68 -7.29 1.65
N VAL A 49 -19.60 -7.01 2.95
CA VAL A 49 -20.48 -7.60 3.96
C VAL A 49 -21.86 -6.95 3.92
N ARG A 50 -21.90 -5.62 3.82
CA ARG A 50 -23.15 -4.83 3.80
C ARG A 50 -22.90 -3.39 3.35
N LYS A 51 -23.95 -2.72 2.97
CA LYS A 51 -23.97 -1.27 2.82
C LYS A 51 -24.23 -0.62 4.19
N ARG A 52 -23.45 0.41 4.53
CA ARG A 52 -23.54 1.14 5.80
C ARG A 52 -24.49 2.35 5.66
N GLU A 53 -24.97 2.85 6.79
CA GLU A 53 -25.82 4.04 6.83
C GLU A 53 -25.11 5.33 6.39
N ASP A 54 -23.76 5.38 6.55
CA ASP A 54 -22.92 6.50 6.13
C ASP A 54 -22.66 6.51 4.59
N GLY A 55 -23.22 5.55 3.86
CA GLY A 55 -23.10 5.40 2.41
C GLY A 55 -21.87 4.60 1.95
N TYR A 56 -20.95 4.28 2.84
CA TYR A 56 -19.85 3.35 2.58
C TYR A 56 -20.31 1.89 2.63
N HIS A 57 -19.41 0.99 2.25
CA HIS A 57 -19.63 -0.45 2.36
C HIS A 57 -18.67 -1.02 3.41
N GLU A 58 -19.18 -1.90 4.23
CA GLU A 58 -18.37 -2.71 5.13
C GLU A 58 -17.76 -3.85 4.34
N VAL A 59 -16.43 -3.91 4.34
CA VAL A 59 -15.66 -4.87 3.57
C VAL A 59 -14.86 -5.80 4.47
N ARG A 60 -14.57 -6.99 3.95
CA ARG A 60 -13.56 -7.90 4.49
C ARG A 60 -12.69 -8.36 3.34
N MET A 61 -11.40 -8.11 3.43
CA MET A 61 -10.49 -8.47 2.34
C MET A 61 -9.11 -8.83 2.86
N ILE A 62 -8.41 -9.67 2.10
CA ILE A 62 -7.00 -9.95 2.35
C ILE A 62 -6.17 -9.23 1.30
N MET A 63 -5.43 -8.23 1.77
CA MET A 63 -4.52 -7.45 0.96
C MET A 63 -3.13 -8.06 0.98
N GLN A 64 -2.49 -8.09 -0.19
CA GLN A 64 -1.12 -8.55 -0.39
C GLN A 64 -0.28 -7.52 -1.12
N THR A 65 0.85 -7.14 -0.54
CA THR A 65 1.86 -6.31 -1.22
C THR A 65 2.57 -7.12 -2.31
N VAL A 66 2.71 -6.54 -3.50
CA VAL A 66 3.44 -7.15 -4.62
C VAL A 66 4.74 -6.38 -4.92
N HIS A 67 5.67 -7.01 -5.66
CA HIS A 67 6.97 -6.39 -5.97
C HIS A 67 6.90 -5.26 -7.02
N LEU A 68 5.81 -5.18 -7.79
CA LEU A 68 5.59 -4.06 -8.69
C LEU A 68 5.47 -2.77 -7.88
N HIS A 69 6.26 -1.75 -8.19
CA HIS A 69 6.34 -0.53 -7.40
C HIS A 69 6.63 0.70 -8.24
N ASP A 70 6.16 1.83 -7.78
CA ASP A 70 6.57 3.14 -8.23
C ASP A 70 7.85 3.57 -7.49
N ARG A 71 8.66 4.39 -8.13
CA ARG A 71 9.88 4.93 -7.53
C ARG A 71 9.65 6.38 -7.14
N ILE A 72 9.87 6.69 -5.87
CA ILE A 72 9.72 8.03 -5.31
C ILE A 72 11.10 8.54 -4.94
N VAL A 73 11.48 9.68 -5.49
CA VAL A 73 12.67 10.44 -5.08
C VAL A 73 12.21 11.71 -4.43
N MET A 74 12.68 11.96 -3.22
CA MET A 74 12.36 13.16 -2.44
C MET A 74 13.62 13.89 -2.06
N GLU A 75 13.62 15.19 -2.20
CA GLU A 75 14.77 16.06 -1.93
C GLU A 75 14.30 17.34 -1.22
N LYS A 76 14.96 17.68 -0.11
CA LYS A 76 14.70 18.94 0.57
C LYS A 76 15.13 20.12 -0.29
N THR A 77 14.39 21.22 -0.21
CA THR A 77 14.75 22.47 -0.83
C THR A 77 14.77 23.59 0.19
N LYS A 78 15.64 24.60 -0.02
CA LYS A 78 15.69 25.80 0.84
C LYS A 78 14.48 26.69 0.62
N GLU A 79 13.96 26.69 -0.60
CA GLU A 79 12.75 27.43 -0.96
C GLU A 79 11.53 26.70 -0.40
N PRO A 80 10.64 27.38 0.33
CA PRO A 80 9.41 26.77 0.83
C PRO A 80 8.53 26.26 -0.30
N GLY A 81 7.75 25.21 0.00
CA GLY A 81 6.75 24.69 -0.91
C GLY A 81 6.96 23.22 -1.28
N ILE A 82 6.03 22.70 -2.04
CA ILE A 82 6.01 21.30 -2.50
C ILE A 82 5.96 21.31 -4.02
N ARG A 83 6.94 20.69 -4.65
CA ARG A 83 6.92 20.44 -6.08
C ARG A 83 6.80 18.92 -6.32
N THR A 84 5.85 18.52 -7.15
CA THR A 84 5.71 17.14 -7.58
C THR A 84 5.90 17.07 -9.09
N GLU A 85 6.52 16.00 -9.54
CA GLU A 85 6.73 15.70 -10.95
C GLU A 85 6.46 14.22 -11.18
N THR A 86 5.72 13.89 -12.24
CA THR A 86 5.47 12.51 -12.65
C THR A 86 5.93 12.26 -14.08
N ASN A 87 6.18 10.98 -14.42
CA ASN A 87 6.48 10.60 -15.81
C ASN A 87 5.23 10.40 -16.68
N LEU A 88 4.03 10.62 -16.13
CA LEU A 88 2.76 10.44 -16.82
C LEU A 88 2.01 11.78 -16.87
N PRO A 89 1.87 12.40 -18.04
CA PRO A 89 1.32 13.76 -18.17
C PRO A 89 -0.15 13.89 -17.75
N TYR A 90 -0.87 12.78 -17.63
CA TYR A 90 -2.27 12.75 -17.18
C TYR A 90 -2.42 12.50 -15.67
N VAL A 91 -1.32 12.27 -14.96
CA VAL A 91 -1.31 12.25 -13.49
C VAL A 91 -1.02 13.66 -13.01
N PRO A 92 -1.90 14.27 -12.20
CA PRO A 92 -1.74 15.65 -11.81
C PRO A 92 -0.49 15.88 -10.96
N ASP A 93 0.13 17.03 -11.16
CA ASP A 93 1.08 17.62 -10.23
C ASP A 93 0.33 18.56 -9.26
N GLY A 94 0.82 18.78 -8.07
CA GLY A 94 0.18 19.65 -7.07
C GLY A 94 -1.00 18.96 -6.34
N GLU A 95 -2.04 19.73 -5.98
CA GLU A 95 -3.11 19.31 -5.05
C GLU A 95 -3.93 18.10 -5.48
N GLY A 96 -4.00 17.86 -6.78
CA GLY A 96 -4.62 16.65 -7.33
C GLY A 96 -3.80 15.37 -7.11
N ASN A 97 -2.53 15.49 -6.71
CA ASN A 97 -1.64 14.36 -6.47
C ASN A 97 -1.67 13.96 -4.99
N LEU A 98 -1.95 12.68 -4.70
CA LEU A 98 -1.99 12.19 -3.33
C LEU A 98 -0.63 12.27 -2.61
N GLY A 99 0.49 12.13 -3.34
CA GLY A 99 1.83 12.35 -2.80
C GLY A 99 2.05 13.80 -2.38
N TRP A 100 1.61 14.76 -3.20
CA TRP A 100 1.63 16.18 -2.83
C TRP A 100 0.82 16.45 -1.56
N ARG A 101 -0.41 15.92 -1.51
CA ARG A 101 -1.30 16.06 -0.35
C ARG A 101 -0.72 15.43 0.91
N ALA A 102 -0.01 14.33 0.78
CA ALA A 102 0.67 13.67 1.88
C ALA A 102 1.82 14.53 2.45
N ALA A 103 2.61 15.15 1.59
CA ALA A 103 3.64 16.11 2.00
C ALA A 103 3.01 17.35 2.67
N LYS A 104 1.97 17.92 2.03
CA LYS A 104 1.26 19.10 2.56
C LYS A 104 0.70 18.86 3.96
N LEU A 105 0.08 17.70 4.18
CA LEU A 105 -0.45 17.31 5.49
C LEU A 105 0.60 17.42 6.60
N LEU A 106 1.80 16.88 6.37
CA LEU A 106 2.86 16.90 7.37
C LEU A 106 3.57 18.26 7.44
N MET A 107 3.69 18.96 6.33
CA MET A 107 4.26 20.33 6.35
C MET A 107 3.40 21.27 7.18
N ASP A 108 2.09 21.20 7.02
CA ASP A 108 1.15 22.04 7.78
C ASP A 108 1.12 21.66 9.26
N GLU A 109 1.05 20.36 9.56
CA GLU A 109 0.97 19.87 10.94
C GLU A 109 2.21 20.22 11.75
N PHE A 110 3.41 20.17 11.12
CA PHE A 110 4.69 20.37 11.80
C PHE A 110 5.30 21.76 11.55
N GLY A 111 4.63 22.64 10.81
CA GLY A 111 5.11 23.99 10.53
C GLY A 111 6.46 24.01 9.81
N LEU A 112 6.66 23.09 8.83
CA LEU A 112 7.93 23.00 8.12
C LEU A 112 8.14 24.19 7.20
N SER A 113 9.27 24.87 7.36
CA SER A 113 9.63 26.05 6.56
C SER A 113 10.47 25.73 5.32
N GLU A 114 11.17 24.59 5.33
CA GLU A 114 11.90 24.10 4.15
C GLU A 114 10.92 23.43 3.18
N GLY A 115 11.23 23.48 1.88
CA GLY A 115 10.41 22.81 0.87
C GLY A 115 10.84 21.37 0.57
N VAL A 116 10.11 20.72 -0.33
CA VAL A 116 10.41 19.38 -0.81
C VAL A 116 10.07 19.22 -2.29
N ASP A 117 11.01 18.67 -3.05
CA ASP A 117 10.80 18.17 -4.40
C ASP A 117 10.52 16.67 -4.37
N ILE A 118 9.46 16.25 -5.04
CA ILE A 118 8.99 14.87 -5.08
C ILE A 118 8.88 14.42 -6.54
N LYS A 119 9.73 13.50 -6.96
CA LYS A 119 9.68 12.89 -8.29
C LYS A 119 9.09 11.50 -8.18
N ILE A 120 8.00 11.26 -8.89
CA ILE A 120 7.25 10.00 -8.89
C ILE A 120 7.39 9.35 -10.27
N ARG A 121 8.13 8.26 -10.34
CA ARG A 121 8.18 7.42 -11.54
C ARG A 121 7.15 6.32 -11.41
N LYS A 122 6.03 6.49 -12.11
CA LYS A 122 4.93 5.52 -12.15
C LYS A 122 5.31 4.29 -12.98
N CYS A 123 5.16 3.13 -12.38
CA CYS A 123 5.28 1.80 -12.98
C CYS A 123 4.01 0.98 -12.71
N ILE A 124 3.30 1.26 -11.60
CA ILE A 124 2.00 0.65 -11.31
C ILE A 124 0.97 1.23 -12.27
N PRO A 125 0.23 0.39 -13.01
CA PRO A 125 -0.82 0.87 -13.91
C PRO A 125 -1.85 1.73 -13.18
N VAL A 126 -2.18 2.87 -13.75
CA VAL A 126 -3.19 3.78 -13.17
C VAL A 126 -4.58 3.17 -13.32
N ALA A 127 -5.44 3.36 -12.31
CA ALA A 127 -6.80 2.82 -12.24
C ALA A 127 -6.87 1.28 -12.41
N ALA A 128 -5.89 0.56 -11.86
CA ALA A 128 -5.81 -0.90 -11.91
C ALA A 128 -6.22 -1.59 -10.59
N GLY A 129 -6.83 -0.89 -9.63
CA GLY A 129 -7.16 -1.48 -8.32
C GLY A 129 -5.96 -1.79 -7.42
N MET A 130 -4.74 -1.42 -7.85
CA MET A 130 -3.47 -1.73 -7.17
C MET A 130 -3.01 -0.65 -6.18
N ALA A 131 -3.86 0.30 -5.84
CA ALA A 131 -3.60 1.40 -4.92
C ALA A 131 -2.38 2.28 -5.29
N GLY A 132 -2.06 2.47 -6.59
CA GLY A 132 -0.86 3.19 -7.04
C GLY A 132 -0.73 4.59 -6.43
N GLY A 133 -1.78 5.42 -6.44
CA GLY A 133 -1.76 6.74 -5.82
C GLY A 133 -1.65 6.69 -4.28
N SER A 134 -2.33 5.72 -3.65
CA SER A 134 -2.29 5.54 -2.19
C SER A 134 -0.90 5.09 -1.72
N THR A 135 -0.23 4.22 -2.48
CA THR A 135 1.12 3.78 -2.13
C THR A 135 2.16 4.88 -2.35
N ASP A 136 1.96 5.76 -3.35
CA ASP A 136 2.79 6.96 -3.51
C ASP A 136 2.65 7.88 -2.29
N ALA A 137 1.41 8.17 -1.86
CA ALA A 137 1.15 8.96 -0.66
C ALA A 137 1.75 8.33 0.59
N ALA A 138 1.61 7.02 0.77
CA ALA A 138 2.22 6.28 1.88
C ALA A 138 3.75 6.41 1.89
N ALA A 139 4.38 6.27 0.72
CA ALA A 139 5.83 6.45 0.58
C ALA A 139 6.25 7.89 0.89
N VAL A 140 5.47 8.89 0.46
CA VAL A 140 5.73 10.31 0.78
C VAL A 140 5.56 10.57 2.27
N LEU A 141 4.52 10.07 2.95
CA LEU A 141 4.39 10.20 4.41
C LEU A 141 5.62 9.65 5.15
N VAL A 142 6.07 8.44 4.76
CA VAL A 142 7.27 7.82 5.32
C VAL A 142 8.53 8.64 4.98
N GLY A 143 8.60 9.15 3.76
CA GLY A 143 9.70 9.98 3.27
C GLY A 143 9.82 11.30 4.03
N MET A 144 8.73 12.04 4.17
CA MET A 144 8.65 13.28 4.94
C MET A 144 9.09 13.07 6.39
N ASN A 145 8.53 12.02 7.04
CA ASN A 145 8.92 11.68 8.40
C ASN A 145 10.43 11.46 8.56
N ARG A 146 11.06 10.82 7.58
CA ARG A 146 12.53 10.56 7.61
C ARG A 146 13.35 11.78 7.24
N LEU A 147 12.97 12.49 6.16
CA LEU A 147 13.67 13.68 5.66
C LEU A 147 13.71 14.80 6.70
N PHE A 148 12.58 15.05 7.34
CA PHE A 148 12.43 16.14 8.30
C PHE A 148 12.59 15.69 9.76
N GLY A 149 12.87 14.39 10.01
CA GLY A 149 13.13 13.89 11.36
C GLY A 149 11.95 14.05 12.30
N LEU A 150 10.69 13.86 11.81
CA LEU A 150 9.47 14.15 12.58
C LEU A 150 9.23 13.18 13.74
N GLY A 151 9.93 12.04 13.77
CA GLY A 151 9.86 11.07 14.87
C GLY A 151 8.56 10.27 14.95
N LEU A 152 7.73 10.31 13.90
CA LEU A 152 6.46 9.59 13.87
C LEU A 152 6.64 8.09 13.76
N GLY A 153 5.93 7.34 14.62
CA GLY A 153 5.84 5.89 14.53
C GLY A 153 4.92 5.43 13.40
N LYS A 154 5.04 4.14 13.02
CA LYS A 154 4.25 3.53 11.93
C LYS A 154 2.74 3.75 12.13
N LYS A 155 2.23 3.50 13.34
CA LYS A 155 0.79 3.69 13.67
C LYS A 155 0.33 5.14 13.54
N GLU A 156 1.18 6.09 13.86
CA GLU A 156 0.88 7.52 13.75
C GLU A 156 0.81 7.98 12.30
N LEU A 157 1.69 7.46 11.44
CA LEU A 157 1.63 7.68 9.99
C LEU A 157 0.37 7.06 9.38
N MET A 158 0.03 5.82 9.77
CA MET A 158 -1.19 5.14 9.32
C MET A 158 -2.45 5.94 9.66
N ARG A 159 -2.56 6.44 10.89
CA ARG A 159 -3.69 7.26 11.33
C ARG A 159 -3.85 8.53 10.49
N ARG A 160 -2.76 9.20 10.13
CA ARG A 160 -2.78 10.37 9.25
C ARG A 160 -3.16 10.00 7.83
N GLY A 161 -2.70 8.84 7.38
CA GLY A 161 -2.98 8.31 6.04
C GLY A 161 -4.47 8.10 5.77
N VAL A 162 -5.26 7.73 6.78
CA VAL A 162 -6.73 7.54 6.65
C VAL A 162 -7.41 8.78 6.06
N ALA A 163 -7.01 9.98 6.50
CA ALA A 163 -7.58 11.24 6.01
C ALA A 163 -7.35 11.50 4.51
N LEU A 164 -6.35 10.83 3.92
CA LEU A 164 -6.00 10.95 2.51
C LEU A 164 -6.61 9.84 1.66
N GLY A 165 -6.85 8.65 2.25
CA GLY A 165 -7.48 7.53 1.57
C GLY A 165 -7.41 6.22 2.37
N ALA A 166 -8.43 5.37 2.21
CA ALA A 166 -8.61 4.14 2.99
C ALA A 166 -7.48 3.10 2.78
N ASP A 167 -6.88 3.04 1.59
CA ASP A 167 -5.78 2.10 1.30
C ASP A 167 -4.42 2.55 1.86
N ILE A 168 -4.26 3.84 2.22
CA ILE A 168 -2.95 4.39 2.63
C ILE A 168 -2.41 3.74 3.90
N PRO A 169 -3.21 3.49 4.95
CA PRO A 169 -2.74 2.75 6.12
C PRO A 169 -2.13 1.40 5.76
N TYR A 170 -2.79 0.62 4.88
CA TYR A 170 -2.25 -0.64 4.41
C TYR A 170 -0.94 -0.45 3.62
N CYS A 171 -0.86 0.55 2.74
CA CYS A 171 0.36 0.84 1.98
C CYS A 171 1.56 1.22 2.88
N ILE A 172 1.30 1.76 4.09
CA ILE A 172 2.32 1.98 5.12
C ILE A 172 2.64 0.67 5.86
N LEU A 173 1.61 -0.14 6.16
CA LEU A 173 1.73 -1.42 6.85
C LEU A 173 2.54 -2.40 6.04
N ARG A 174 2.12 -2.65 4.80
CA ARG A 174 2.66 -3.62 3.84
C ARG A 174 2.48 -5.09 4.29
N GLY A 175 2.99 -6.01 3.45
CA GLY A 175 2.92 -7.44 3.72
C GLY A 175 1.56 -8.04 3.39
N THR A 176 1.09 -8.96 4.23
CA THR A 176 -0.22 -9.59 4.13
C THR A 176 -1.07 -9.11 5.30
N ALA A 177 -2.28 -8.63 5.06
CA ALA A 177 -3.18 -8.17 6.10
C ALA A 177 -4.65 -8.48 5.79
N LEU A 178 -5.39 -8.85 6.83
CA LEU A 178 -6.84 -8.77 6.83
C LEU A 178 -7.23 -7.30 7.03
N SER A 179 -8.08 -6.80 6.16
CA SER A 179 -8.60 -5.44 6.17
C SER A 179 -10.11 -5.48 6.31
N GLU A 180 -10.64 -4.73 7.26
CA GLU A 180 -12.05 -4.68 7.64
C GLU A 180 -12.51 -3.22 7.77
N GLY A 181 -13.78 -2.99 8.13
CA GLY A 181 -14.38 -1.67 8.15
C GLY A 181 -14.64 -1.16 6.72
N ILE A 182 -14.18 0.03 6.38
CA ILE A 182 -14.14 0.54 5.00
C ILE A 182 -12.79 0.24 4.31
N GLY A 183 -11.92 -0.57 4.95
CA GLY A 183 -10.59 -0.95 4.50
C GLY A 183 -9.46 -0.47 5.41
N GLU A 184 -9.75 0.26 6.48
CA GLU A 184 -8.78 0.91 7.38
C GLU A 184 -8.43 0.10 8.63
N ILE A 185 -9.26 -0.88 9.02
CA ILE A 185 -9.01 -1.73 10.19
C ILE A 185 -8.13 -2.90 9.74
N LEU A 186 -6.87 -2.87 10.14
CA LEU A 186 -5.86 -3.79 9.63
C LEU A 186 -5.36 -4.75 10.71
N THR A 187 -5.43 -6.04 10.42
CA THR A 187 -4.82 -7.11 11.19
C THR A 187 -3.72 -7.75 10.37
N GLU A 188 -2.46 -7.65 10.86
CA GLU A 188 -1.31 -8.27 10.18
C GLU A 188 -1.47 -9.80 10.17
N LEU A 189 -1.22 -10.42 9.04
CA LEU A 189 -1.13 -11.86 8.86
C LEU A 189 0.32 -12.28 8.63
N PRO A 190 0.67 -13.56 8.83
CA PRO A 190 1.95 -14.09 8.36
C PRO A 190 2.13 -13.80 6.86
N PRO A 191 3.37 -13.77 6.36
CA PRO A 191 3.61 -13.64 4.92
C PRO A 191 2.84 -14.71 4.13
N ALA A 192 2.15 -14.29 3.07
CA ALA A 192 1.53 -15.25 2.15
C ALA A 192 2.60 -16.17 1.53
N PRO A 193 2.23 -17.41 1.13
CA PRO A 193 3.14 -18.32 0.45
C PRO A 193 3.77 -17.65 -0.78
N GLN A 194 5.06 -17.94 -1.02
CA GLN A 194 5.77 -17.38 -2.17
C GLN A 194 5.23 -17.97 -3.48
N CYS A 195 4.88 -17.08 -4.39
CA CYS A 195 4.40 -17.44 -5.72
C CYS A 195 4.75 -16.35 -6.73
N HIS A 196 4.60 -16.66 -8.02
CA HIS A 196 4.59 -15.68 -9.07
C HIS A 196 3.19 -15.13 -9.26
N VAL A 197 3.08 -13.80 -9.39
CA VAL A 197 1.81 -13.11 -9.64
C VAL A 197 1.85 -12.53 -11.05
N VAL A 198 0.96 -13.00 -11.91
CA VAL A 198 0.75 -12.45 -13.25
C VAL A 198 -0.41 -11.46 -13.18
N LEU A 199 -0.20 -10.27 -13.69
CA LEU A 199 -1.19 -9.19 -13.71
C LEU A 199 -1.54 -8.85 -15.15
N ALA A 200 -2.82 -9.00 -15.51
CA ALA A 200 -3.34 -8.58 -16.81
C ALA A 200 -4.33 -7.43 -16.61
N LYS A 201 -4.05 -6.27 -17.20
CA LYS A 201 -4.94 -5.11 -17.17
C LYS A 201 -5.37 -4.76 -18.60
N PRO A 202 -6.66 -4.96 -18.96
CA PRO A 202 -7.18 -4.47 -20.23
C PRO A 202 -7.17 -2.94 -20.30
N GLN A 203 -7.29 -2.40 -21.52
CA GLN A 203 -7.29 -0.94 -21.73
C GLN A 203 -8.66 -0.31 -21.41
N ILE A 204 -9.20 -0.65 -20.25
CA ILE A 204 -10.44 -0.10 -19.72
C ILE A 204 -10.18 0.61 -18.40
N SER A 205 -11.06 1.52 -18.04
CA SER A 205 -11.08 2.17 -16.73
C SER A 205 -12.38 1.82 -16.02
N VAL A 206 -12.24 1.16 -14.85
CA VAL A 206 -13.37 0.82 -14.00
C VAL A 206 -13.37 1.76 -12.79
N SER A 207 -14.47 2.47 -12.62
CA SER A 207 -14.66 3.34 -11.45
C SER A 207 -15.07 2.50 -10.25
N THR A 208 -14.23 2.39 -9.25
CA THR A 208 -14.54 1.68 -7.98
C THR A 208 -15.85 2.20 -7.38
N LYS A 209 -16.06 3.52 -7.39
CA LYS A 209 -17.29 4.14 -6.89
C LYS A 209 -18.53 3.63 -7.65
N ALA A 210 -18.49 3.61 -8.98
CA ALA A 210 -19.60 3.14 -9.80
C ALA A 210 -19.91 1.64 -9.58
N VAL A 211 -18.87 0.82 -9.34
CA VAL A 211 -19.04 -0.60 -9.02
C VAL A 211 -19.74 -0.76 -7.67
N TYR A 212 -19.31 -0.06 -6.64
CA TYR A 212 -19.96 -0.11 -5.33
C TYR A 212 -21.42 0.43 -5.36
N GLU A 213 -21.69 1.43 -6.17
CA GLU A 213 -23.05 1.97 -6.33
C GLU A 213 -24.01 0.97 -7.03
N LYS A 214 -23.49 0.14 -7.95
CA LYS A 214 -24.25 -0.89 -8.64
C LYS A 214 -24.40 -2.18 -7.85
N LEU A 215 -23.48 -2.45 -6.91
CA LEU A 215 -23.46 -3.69 -6.15
C LEU A 215 -24.74 -3.83 -5.30
N ARG A 216 -25.43 -4.94 -5.44
CA ARG A 216 -26.62 -5.32 -4.68
C ARG A 216 -26.28 -6.43 -3.70
N VAL A 217 -25.58 -6.09 -2.63
CA VAL A 217 -25.09 -7.06 -1.63
C VAL A 217 -26.21 -7.96 -1.13
N ASP A 218 -27.37 -7.38 -0.80
CA ASP A 218 -28.54 -8.09 -0.26
C ASP A 218 -29.18 -9.09 -1.25
N ALA A 219 -28.84 -9.00 -2.54
CA ALA A 219 -29.34 -9.88 -3.58
C ALA A 219 -28.37 -10.99 -3.95
N LEU A 220 -27.18 -11.03 -3.35
CA LEU A 220 -26.16 -12.04 -3.64
C LEU A 220 -26.40 -13.28 -2.81
N GLY A 221 -26.24 -14.46 -3.42
CA GLY A 221 -26.22 -15.74 -2.71
C GLY A 221 -24.89 -15.96 -1.99
N PRO A 222 -24.85 -16.92 -1.03
CA PRO A 222 -23.64 -17.22 -0.26
C PRO A 222 -22.42 -17.59 -1.13
N GLU A 223 -22.66 -18.13 -2.31
CA GLU A 223 -21.64 -18.54 -3.28
C GLU A 223 -20.87 -17.36 -3.88
N ALA A 224 -21.45 -16.16 -3.89
CA ALA A 224 -20.79 -14.97 -4.40
C ALA A 224 -19.75 -14.38 -3.41
N HIS A 225 -19.82 -14.80 -2.14
CA HIS A 225 -18.96 -14.30 -1.08
C HIS A 225 -17.70 -15.17 -0.94
N PRO A 226 -16.47 -14.61 -1.10
CA PRO A 226 -15.24 -15.37 -0.89
C PRO A 226 -15.03 -15.74 0.57
N ASP A 227 -14.48 -16.94 0.80
CA ASP A 227 -14.15 -17.46 2.13
C ASP A 227 -12.89 -16.76 2.70
N ILE A 228 -13.08 -15.57 3.24
CA ILE A 228 -12.00 -14.75 3.80
C ILE A 228 -11.36 -15.42 5.03
N ASP A 229 -12.15 -16.07 5.89
CA ASP A 229 -11.64 -16.74 7.10
C ASP A 229 -10.82 -17.97 6.75
N GLY A 230 -11.29 -18.79 5.82
CA GLY A 230 -10.56 -19.94 5.31
C GLY A 230 -9.28 -19.52 4.58
N MET A 231 -9.30 -18.42 3.82
CA MET A 231 -8.11 -17.86 3.20
C MET A 231 -7.08 -17.41 4.25
N ALA A 232 -7.50 -16.69 5.30
CA ALA A 232 -6.63 -16.30 6.39
C ALA A 232 -6.04 -17.51 7.13
N ALA A 233 -6.82 -18.58 7.30
CA ALA A 233 -6.34 -19.86 7.86
C ALA A 233 -5.29 -20.54 6.94
N ALA A 234 -5.53 -20.57 5.63
CA ALA A 234 -4.60 -21.11 4.65
C ALA A 234 -3.27 -20.34 4.63
N ILE A 235 -3.30 -19.00 4.73
CA ILE A 235 -2.11 -18.16 4.86
C ILE A 235 -1.33 -18.51 6.13
N ARG A 236 -2.00 -18.65 7.29
CA ARG A 236 -1.35 -19.06 8.55
C ARG A 236 -0.73 -20.46 8.47
N ALA A 237 -1.34 -21.34 7.70
CA ALA A 237 -0.81 -22.70 7.44
C ALA A 237 0.31 -22.72 6.39
N GLY A 238 0.58 -21.62 5.70
CA GLY A 238 1.55 -21.57 4.60
C GLY A 238 1.14 -22.37 3.36
N SER A 239 -0.16 -22.60 3.14
CA SER A 239 -0.71 -23.40 2.04
C SER A 239 -1.04 -22.53 0.84
N LEU A 240 -0.26 -22.63 -0.24
CA LEU A 240 -0.56 -21.93 -1.48
C LEU A 240 -1.87 -22.44 -2.10
N ASP A 241 -2.04 -23.75 -2.21
CA ASP A 241 -3.26 -24.37 -2.73
C ASP A 241 -4.51 -23.93 -1.95
N GLY A 242 -4.36 -23.82 -0.61
CA GLY A 242 -5.44 -23.34 0.24
C GLY A 242 -5.80 -21.87 -0.01
N VAL A 243 -4.84 -21.04 -0.40
CA VAL A 243 -5.05 -19.62 -0.78
C VAL A 243 -5.67 -19.53 -2.17
N THR A 244 -5.08 -20.20 -3.16
CA THR A 244 -5.57 -20.17 -4.55
C THR A 244 -6.98 -20.73 -4.66
N ALA A 245 -7.30 -21.81 -3.90
CA ALA A 245 -8.66 -22.35 -3.81
C ALA A 245 -9.73 -21.40 -3.25
N ARG A 246 -9.35 -20.23 -2.74
CA ARG A 246 -10.24 -19.24 -2.11
C ARG A 246 -10.12 -17.83 -2.69
N LEU A 247 -9.37 -17.69 -3.78
CA LEU A 247 -9.32 -16.41 -4.49
C LEU A 247 -10.75 -16.01 -4.91
N GLY A 248 -11.08 -14.74 -4.76
CA GLY A 248 -12.41 -14.28 -5.13
C GLY A 248 -12.61 -12.80 -4.80
N ASN A 249 -13.48 -12.18 -5.58
CA ASN A 249 -13.79 -10.76 -5.43
C ASN A 249 -15.27 -10.53 -5.74
N VAL A 250 -16.05 -10.23 -4.74
CA VAL A 250 -17.49 -10.01 -4.90
C VAL A 250 -17.82 -8.89 -5.90
N LEU A 251 -16.90 -7.93 -6.12
CA LEU A 251 -17.10 -6.87 -7.10
C LEU A 251 -17.12 -7.38 -8.56
N GLU A 252 -16.64 -8.61 -8.80
CA GLU A 252 -16.69 -9.26 -10.12
C GLU A 252 -18.14 -9.53 -10.57
N THR A 253 -19.06 -9.67 -9.63
CA THR A 253 -20.51 -9.80 -9.92
C THR A 253 -21.07 -8.57 -10.65
N VAL A 254 -20.42 -7.44 -10.57
CA VAL A 254 -20.74 -6.20 -11.29
C VAL A 254 -19.77 -5.98 -12.45
N THR A 255 -18.47 -6.16 -12.21
CA THR A 255 -17.44 -5.75 -13.18
C THR A 255 -17.37 -6.66 -14.39
N ILE A 256 -17.59 -7.96 -14.26
CA ILE A 256 -17.55 -8.90 -15.40
C ILE A 256 -18.75 -8.71 -16.34
N PRO A 257 -20.00 -8.58 -15.85
CA PRO A 257 -21.13 -8.22 -16.72
C PRO A 257 -20.97 -6.89 -17.46
N ASP A 258 -20.42 -5.86 -16.79
CA ASP A 258 -20.17 -4.55 -17.40
C ASP A 258 -18.99 -4.57 -18.40
N HIS A 259 -18.01 -5.49 -18.19
CA HIS A 259 -16.75 -5.58 -18.93
C HIS A 259 -16.39 -7.05 -19.21
N PRO A 260 -17.06 -7.69 -20.20
CA PRO A 260 -16.87 -9.13 -20.50
C PRO A 260 -15.44 -9.53 -20.85
N GLU A 261 -14.61 -8.57 -21.31
CA GLU A 261 -13.17 -8.77 -21.58
C GLU A 261 -12.40 -9.22 -20.34
N ILE A 262 -12.84 -8.85 -19.13
CA ILE A 262 -12.21 -9.31 -17.87
C ILE A 262 -12.39 -10.81 -17.73
N GLY A 263 -13.61 -11.31 -17.92
CA GLY A 263 -13.91 -12.74 -17.90
C GLY A 263 -13.18 -13.53 -19.00
N ALA A 264 -13.03 -12.95 -20.19
CA ALA A 264 -12.26 -13.55 -21.28
C ALA A 264 -10.77 -13.69 -20.91
N ILE A 265 -10.17 -12.66 -20.31
CA ILE A 265 -8.77 -12.71 -19.84
C ILE A 265 -8.59 -13.75 -18.75
N LYS A 266 -9.50 -13.84 -17.78
CA LYS A 266 -9.46 -14.87 -16.72
C LYS A 266 -9.44 -16.27 -17.32
N ARG A 267 -10.35 -16.57 -18.25
CA ARG A 267 -10.37 -17.88 -18.93
C ARG A 267 -9.07 -18.20 -19.64
N ILE A 268 -8.52 -17.23 -20.42
CA ILE A 268 -7.24 -17.44 -21.10
C ILE A 268 -6.12 -17.73 -20.09
N MET A 269 -6.06 -17.01 -18.97
CA MET A 269 -5.07 -17.26 -17.95
C MET A 269 -5.18 -18.68 -17.36
N LEU A 270 -6.40 -19.12 -17.05
CA LEU A 270 -6.66 -20.49 -16.55
C LEU A 270 -6.28 -21.57 -17.56
N GLU A 271 -6.65 -21.39 -18.84
CA GLU A 271 -6.28 -22.30 -19.94
C GLU A 271 -4.76 -22.44 -20.12
N HIS A 272 -4.00 -21.44 -19.68
CA HIS A 272 -2.53 -21.42 -19.74
C HIS A 272 -1.85 -21.70 -18.40
N GLY A 273 -2.57 -22.30 -17.44
CA GLY A 273 -2.01 -22.82 -16.21
C GLY A 273 -1.90 -21.81 -15.06
N ALA A 274 -2.67 -20.73 -15.10
CA ALA A 274 -2.84 -19.92 -13.90
C ALA A 274 -3.65 -20.71 -12.86
N GLU A 275 -3.20 -20.70 -11.61
CA GLU A 275 -3.93 -21.28 -10.50
C GLU A 275 -4.93 -20.25 -9.97
N GLU A 276 -6.21 -20.50 -10.19
CA GLU A 276 -7.32 -19.82 -9.54
C GLU A 276 -8.30 -20.90 -9.12
N SER A 277 -8.95 -20.77 -7.97
CA SER A 277 -10.05 -21.65 -7.67
C SER A 277 -11.17 -21.34 -8.65
N GLY A 278 -11.40 -22.25 -9.56
CA GLY A 278 -12.58 -22.22 -10.38
C GLY A 278 -13.82 -22.32 -9.50
N ARG A 279 -14.48 -21.21 -9.22
CA ARG A 279 -15.92 -21.20 -9.25
C ARG A 279 -16.27 -20.64 -10.61
N GLU A 280 -16.60 -21.53 -11.53
CA GLU A 280 -17.36 -21.17 -12.71
C GLU A 280 -18.66 -20.53 -12.21
N HIS A 281 -18.69 -19.21 -12.22
CA HIS A 281 -19.96 -18.52 -12.17
C HIS A 281 -20.52 -18.53 -13.58
N VAL A 282 -21.37 -19.54 -13.85
CA VAL A 282 -22.27 -19.58 -14.98
C VAL A 282 -23.27 -18.43 -14.89
#